data_22ae738d1df9bbe6132f963bcea6326f
#
_entry.id   22ae738d1df9bbe6132f963bcea6326f
#
_cell.length_a   1.000
_cell.length_b   1.000
_cell.length_c   1.000
_cell.angle_alpha   90.00
_cell.angle_beta   90.00
_cell.angle_gamma   90.00
#
_symmetry.space_group_name_H-M   'P 1'
#
loop_
_entity.id
_entity.type
_entity.pdbx_description
1 polymer ?
#
loop_
_entity_poly.entity_id
_entity_poly.type
_entity_poly.pdbx_seq_one_letter_code
_entity_poly.pdbx_strand_id
1 'polypeptide(L)' 'MEFVMFEDVQGQEIYVNPEQVVWVRELGDKRTIISCGHDHTFTVRLSPAQAVAALGVKVR' A
#
# COMPACT_ATOMS: atom_id res chain seq x y z
N MET A 1 8.77 -15.56 3.78
CA MET A 1 8.20 -14.41 3.05
C MET A 1 6.69 -14.41 3.22
N GLU A 2 6.13 -13.27 3.56
CA GLU A 2 4.69 -13.14 3.71
C GLU A 2 4.17 -12.08 2.76
N PHE A 3 3.06 -12.36 2.12
CA PHE A 3 2.34 -11.36 1.34
C PHE A 3 1.26 -10.73 2.19
N VAL A 4 0.99 -9.46 1.93
CA VAL A 4 -0.12 -8.73 2.53
C VAL A 4 -1.14 -8.47 1.44
N MET A 5 -2.39 -8.77 1.71
CA MET A 5 -3.45 -8.56 0.74
C MET A 5 -4.05 -7.17 0.90
N PHE A 6 -4.13 -6.46 -0.21
CA PHE A 6 -4.84 -5.18 -0.29
C PHE A 6 -5.95 -5.30 -1.32
N GLU A 7 -6.95 -4.46 -1.18
CA GLU A 7 -7.97 -4.29 -2.20
C GLU A 7 -7.78 -2.90 -2.80
N ASP A 8 -7.61 -2.84 -4.12
CA ASP A 8 -7.39 -1.55 -4.76
C ASP A 8 -8.71 -0.80 -4.95
N VAL A 9 -8.62 0.42 -5.51
CA VAL A 9 -9.81 1.27 -5.65
C VAL A 9 -10.82 0.73 -6.65
N GLN A 10 -10.44 -0.28 -7.43
CA GLN A 10 -11.33 -0.95 -8.37
C GLN A 10 -11.91 -2.23 -7.79
N GLY A 11 -11.58 -2.55 -6.55
CA GLY A 11 -12.09 -3.73 -5.88
C GLY A 11 -11.32 -4.99 -6.18
N GLN A 12 -10.14 -4.89 -6.79
CA GLN A 12 -9.32 -6.06 -7.09
C GLN A 12 -8.37 -6.34 -5.95
N GLU A 13 -8.16 -7.62 -5.67
CA GLU A 13 -7.23 -8.03 -4.63
C GLU A 13 -5.81 -8.01 -5.18
N ILE A 14 -4.90 -7.46 -4.39
CA ILE A 14 -3.49 -7.38 -4.70
C ILE A 14 -2.71 -7.97 -3.53
N TYR A 15 -1.79 -8.89 -3.82
CA TYR A 15 -0.91 -9.47 -2.82
C TYR A 15 0.46 -8.82 -2.97
N VAL A 16 0.93 -8.19 -1.90
CA VAL A 16 2.12 -7.36 -1.93
C VAL A 16 3.16 -7.94 -0.99
N ASN A 17 4.40 -8.02 -1.48
CA ASN A 17 5.53 -8.32 -0.61
C ASN A 17 5.95 -7.03 0.08
N PRO A 18 5.75 -6.92 1.42
CA PRO A 18 6.05 -5.66 2.11
C PRO A 18 7.49 -5.21 1.95
N GLU A 19 8.41 -6.14 1.73
CA GLU A 19 9.82 -5.81 1.59
C GLU A 19 10.14 -5.12 0.27
N GLN A 20 9.20 -5.15 -0.67
CA GLN A 20 9.38 -4.49 -1.96
C GLN A 20 8.75 -3.11 -2.02
N VAL A 21 8.09 -2.68 -0.96
CA VAL A 21 7.47 -1.36 -0.93
C VAL A 21 8.54 -0.31 -0.71
N VAL A 22 8.55 0.69 -1.59
CA VAL A 22 9.56 1.75 -1.60
C VAL A 22 9.05 2.98 -0.86
N TRP A 23 7.81 3.39 -1.15
CA TRP A 23 7.20 4.53 -0.47
C TRP A 23 5.68 4.42 -0.51
N VAL A 24 5.06 5.17 0.40
CA VAL A 24 3.61 5.25 0.55
C VAL A 24 3.28 6.73 0.65
N ARG A 25 2.28 7.18 -0.09
CA ARG A 25 1.91 8.59 -0.10
C ARG A 25 0.39 8.75 -0.11
N GLU A 26 -0.07 9.73 0.64
CA GLU A 26 -1.49 10.05 0.66
C GLU A 26 -1.93 10.69 -0.65
N LEU A 27 -3.08 10.24 -1.16
CA LEU A 27 -3.65 10.77 -2.39
C LEU A 27 -4.90 11.60 -2.14
N GLY A 28 -5.34 11.73 -0.88
CA GLY A 28 -6.55 12.44 -0.53
C GLY A 28 -7.74 11.50 -0.44
N ASP A 29 -8.82 11.96 0.23
CA ASP A 29 -10.07 11.21 0.37
C ASP A 29 -9.85 9.79 0.91
N LYS A 30 -8.93 9.67 1.87
CA LYS A 30 -8.62 8.38 2.49
C LYS A 30 -8.13 7.36 1.47
N ARG A 31 -7.39 7.83 0.46
CA ARG A 31 -6.74 6.97 -0.52
C ARG A 31 -5.24 7.13 -0.39
N THR A 32 -4.54 6.08 -0.70
CA THR A 32 -3.08 6.03 -0.56
C THR A 32 -2.49 5.32 -1.76
N ILE A 33 -1.41 5.88 -2.31
CA ILE A 33 -0.63 5.22 -3.34
C ILE A 33 0.51 4.48 -2.66
N ILE A 34 0.67 3.22 -3.04
CA ILE A 34 1.77 2.38 -2.58
C ILE A 34 2.65 2.07 -3.78
N SER A 35 3.95 2.33 -3.65
CA SER A 35 4.90 2.09 -4.72
C SER A 35 5.81 0.92 -4.38
N CYS A 36 5.92 0.00 -5.32
CA CYS A 36 6.86 -1.13 -5.24
C CYS A 36 8.02 -0.93 -6.22
N GLY A 37 8.32 0.32 -6.58
CA GLY A 37 9.43 0.66 -7.47
C GLY A 37 8.93 1.09 -8.84
N HIS A 38 9.72 1.88 -9.53
CA HIS A 38 9.46 2.36 -10.89
C HIS A 38 7.97 2.60 -11.18
N ASP A 39 7.40 1.78 -12.07
CA ASP A 39 6.02 1.94 -12.49
C ASP A 39 5.06 1.00 -11.76
N HIS A 40 5.51 0.37 -10.70
CA HIS A 40 4.68 -0.59 -9.97
C HIS A 40 4.01 0.11 -8.81
N THR A 41 2.94 0.84 -9.11
CA THR A 41 2.16 1.54 -8.10
C THR A 41 0.72 1.07 -8.15
N PHE A 42 0.05 1.18 -7.00
CA PHE A 42 -1.38 0.91 -6.92
C PHE A 42 -1.98 1.77 -5.82
N THR A 43 -3.28 1.98 -5.92
CA THR A 43 -4.01 2.86 -5.00
C THR A 43 -5.00 2.03 -4.18
N VAL A 44 -5.03 2.29 -2.89
CA VAL A 44 -5.94 1.61 -1.97
C VAL A 44 -6.80 2.65 -1.25
N ARG A 45 -7.95 2.21 -0.74
CA ARG A 45 -8.88 3.08 0.00
C ARG A 45 -8.60 2.99 1.49
N LEU A 46 -7.37 3.26 1.86
CA LEU A 46 -6.92 3.29 3.24
C LEU A 46 -6.16 4.58 3.44
N SER A 47 -6.13 5.07 4.68
CA SER A 47 -5.23 6.17 5.01
C SER A 47 -3.79 5.65 4.97
N PRO A 48 -2.80 6.54 4.84
CA PRO A 48 -1.40 6.10 4.90
C PRO A 48 -1.08 5.34 6.19
N ALA A 49 -1.64 5.77 7.31
CA ALA A 49 -1.39 5.09 8.58
C ALA A 49 -1.94 3.67 8.55
N GLN A 50 -3.12 3.48 7.97
CA GLN A 50 -3.71 2.15 7.87
C GLN A 50 -2.91 1.27 6.92
N ALA A 51 -2.46 1.84 5.80
CA ALA A 51 -1.67 1.08 4.83
C ALA A 51 -0.35 0.63 5.43
N VAL A 52 0.33 1.54 6.14
CA VAL A 52 1.60 1.21 6.78
C VAL A 52 1.41 0.17 7.87
N ALA A 53 0.33 0.29 8.65
CA ALA A 53 0.05 -0.70 9.68
C ALA A 53 -0.20 -2.07 9.07
N ALA A 54 -0.91 -2.13 7.95
CA ALA A 54 -1.17 -3.39 7.25
C ALA A 54 0.13 -4.02 6.75
N LEU A 55 1.09 -3.18 6.34
CA LEU A 55 2.39 -3.67 5.88
C LEU A 55 3.27 -4.14 7.05
N GLY A 56 2.92 -3.79 8.27
CA GLY A 56 3.67 -4.23 9.44
C GLY A 56 4.98 -3.49 9.65
N VAL A 57 5.11 -2.28 9.12
CA VAL A 57 6.32 -1.49 9.26
C VAL A 57 6.08 -0.31 10.18
N LYS A 58 7.17 0.24 10.69
CA LYS A 58 7.10 1.37 11.59
C LYS A 58 7.36 2.67 10.85
N VAL A 59 6.73 3.74 11.34
CA VAL A 59 6.93 5.09 10.84
C VAL A 59 7.63 5.90 11.92
N ARG A 60 8.59 6.68 11.52
CA ARG A 60 9.28 7.60 12.42
C ARG A 60 8.67 8.98 12.38
#